data_2ada1de7df7b5cabd344e950080a6753
#
_entry.id   2ada1de7df7b5cabd344e950080a6753
#
_cell.length_a   1.000
_cell.length_b   1.000
_cell.length_c   1.000
_cell.angle_alpha   90.00
_cell.angle_beta   90.00
_cell.angle_gamma   90.00
#
_symmetry.space_group_name_H-M   'P 1'
#
loop_
_entity.id
_entity.type
_entity.pdbx_description
1 polymer ?
#
loop_
_entity_poly.entity_id
_entity_poly.type
_entity_poly.pdbx_seq_one_letter_code
_entity_poly.pdbx_strand_id
1 'polypeptide(L)'
;EGVRGRVTAINYQCVQAETIEGTEMSFLNSSLFGKNFNNLTRNNSYELTTMVVGVAYGTDIKQVREVLVKAMQNMRTKDNYGREIVDPKYGINVVVSNMGDSSVDVAVKQYVLVAERIGYVDRSKEVIYEALTAAGITIPFPQCDVHLVNDNPNGEKA
;
A
#
# COMPACT_ATOMS: atom_id res chain seq x y z
N GLU A 1 -6.89 21.38 4.45
CA GLU A 1 -5.80 21.46 3.46
C GLU A 1 -4.93 20.19 3.39
N GLY A 2 -5.37 19.04 3.91
CA GLY A 2 -4.73 17.75 3.68
C GLY A 2 -3.38 17.51 4.39
N VAL A 3 -2.97 18.39 5.31
CA VAL A 3 -1.72 18.21 6.07
C VAL A 3 -1.92 17.14 7.14
N ARG A 4 -1.03 16.16 7.17
CA ARG A 4 -0.97 15.12 8.20
C ARG A 4 0.22 15.40 9.11
N GLY A 5 -0.03 15.44 10.42
CA GLY A 5 1.01 15.71 11.40
C GLY A 5 0.61 15.26 12.80
N ARG A 6 1.58 15.27 13.71
CA ARG A 6 1.39 15.03 15.14
C ARG A 6 1.30 16.36 15.86
N VAL A 7 0.24 16.58 16.62
CA VAL A 7 0.14 17.75 17.49
C VAL A 7 1.22 17.65 18.60
N THR A 8 2.09 18.65 18.66
CA THR A 8 3.18 18.75 19.64
C THR A 8 2.81 19.65 20.80
N ALA A 9 2.06 20.74 20.56
CA ALA A 9 1.59 21.65 21.59
C ALA A 9 0.24 22.27 21.20
N ILE A 10 -0.56 22.59 22.23
CA ILE A 10 -1.79 23.36 22.09
C ILE A 10 -1.66 24.58 23.01
N ASN A 11 -1.58 25.77 22.41
CA ASN A 11 -1.46 27.06 23.11
C ASN A 11 -2.75 27.85 23.00
N TYR A 12 -2.82 28.96 23.71
CA TYR A 12 -4.02 29.81 23.71
C TYR A 12 -4.37 30.37 22.32
N GLN A 13 -3.36 30.68 21.51
CA GLN A 13 -3.55 31.29 20.17
C GLN A 13 -3.32 30.31 19.00
N CYS A 14 -2.53 29.27 19.19
CA CYS A 14 -2.14 28.35 18.11
C CYS A 14 -2.00 26.91 18.58
N VAL A 15 -2.16 26.01 17.63
CA VAL A 15 -1.80 24.59 17.72
C VAL A 15 -0.52 24.39 16.93
N GLN A 16 0.48 23.77 17.55
CA GLN A 16 1.72 23.35 16.89
C GLN A 16 1.64 21.86 16.52
N ALA A 17 2.10 21.54 15.34
CA ALA A 17 2.14 20.19 14.83
C ALA A 17 3.42 19.94 14.05
N GLU A 18 3.98 18.76 14.19
CA GLU A 18 5.10 18.25 13.41
C GLU A 18 4.57 17.33 12.29
N THR A 19 4.94 17.61 11.04
CA THR A 19 4.59 16.77 9.90
C THR A 19 5.42 15.50 9.89
N ILE A 20 5.04 14.54 9.02
CA ILE A 20 5.79 13.29 8.81
C ILE A 20 7.22 13.58 8.29
N GLU A 21 7.40 14.71 7.60
CA GLU A 21 8.67 15.16 7.04
C GLU A 21 9.56 15.90 8.07
N GLY A 22 9.09 16.01 9.33
CA GLY A 22 9.83 16.69 10.40
C GLY A 22 9.68 18.23 10.38
N THR A 23 8.77 18.77 9.57
CA THR A 23 8.51 20.20 9.52
C THR A 23 7.54 20.60 10.64
N GLU A 24 7.90 21.60 11.43
CA GLU A 24 7.02 22.18 12.42
C GLU A 24 6.08 23.21 11.79
N MET A 25 4.78 23.06 12.06
CA MET A 25 3.74 23.96 11.59
C MET A 25 2.93 24.52 12.75
N SER A 26 2.61 25.81 12.67
CA SER A 26 1.75 26.47 13.65
C SER A 26 0.44 26.92 12.97
N PHE A 27 -0.68 26.53 13.52
CA PHE A 27 -2.01 26.89 13.06
C PHE A 27 -2.69 27.81 14.07
N LEU A 28 -3.17 28.95 13.65
CA LEU A 28 -3.99 29.80 14.53
C LEU A 28 -5.28 29.08 14.90
N ASN A 29 -5.66 29.11 16.17
CA ASN A 29 -6.89 28.47 16.65
C ASN A 29 -8.12 28.98 15.89
N SER A 30 -8.18 30.28 15.56
CA SER A 30 -9.24 30.88 14.77
C SER A 30 -9.38 30.26 13.39
N SER A 31 -8.29 29.87 12.76
CA SER A 31 -8.32 29.21 11.44
C SER A 31 -8.77 27.76 11.49
N LEU A 32 -8.64 27.10 12.65
CA LEU A 32 -9.06 25.71 12.84
C LEU A 32 -10.54 25.58 13.18
N PHE A 33 -11.15 26.59 13.83
CA PHE A 33 -12.56 26.53 14.27
C PHE A 33 -13.57 26.37 13.12
N GLY A 34 -13.22 26.80 11.90
CA GLY A 34 -14.09 26.67 10.72
C GLY A 34 -13.76 25.48 9.83
N LYS A 35 -12.82 24.61 10.22
CA LYS A 35 -12.35 23.50 9.38
C LYS A 35 -12.63 22.15 10.02
N ASN A 36 -12.99 21.17 9.18
CA ASN A 36 -13.08 19.79 9.63
C ASN A 36 -11.68 19.16 9.70
N PHE A 37 -11.40 18.44 10.78
CA PHE A 37 -10.18 17.67 10.93
C PHE A 37 -10.48 16.25 11.41
N ASN A 38 -9.67 15.30 10.96
CA ASN A 38 -9.74 13.91 11.37
C ASN A 38 -8.68 13.64 12.43
N ASN A 39 -9.10 13.21 13.60
CA ASN A 39 -8.17 12.73 14.62
C ASN A 39 -7.88 11.24 14.37
N LEU A 40 -6.67 10.95 13.85
CA LEU A 40 -6.26 9.60 13.44
C LEU A 40 -5.78 8.72 14.61
N THR A 41 -5.42 9.32 15.75
CA THR A 41 -4.82 8.58 16.88
C THR A 41 -5.74 8.40 18.08
N ARG A 42 -6.95 8.96 18.03
CA ARG A 42 -7.93 8.78 19.10
C ARG A 42 -8.34 7.28 19.17
N ASN A 43 -8.17 6.67 20.34
CA ASN A 43 -8.54 5.28 20.63
C ASN A 43 -7.73 4.23 19.83
N ASN A 44 -6.40 4.41 19.65
CA ASN A 44 -5.57 3.48 18.88
C ASN A 44 -6.13 3.21 17.48
N SER A 45 -6.36 4.28 16.73
CA SER A 45 -7.00 4.19 15.42
C SER A 45 -6.18 3.38 14.44
N TYR A 46 -6.84 2.44 13.78
CA TYR A 46 -6.32 1.71 12.63
C TYR A 46 -6.78 2.40 11.35
N GLU A 47 -5.91 2.41 10.37
CA GLU A 47 -6.19 2.99 9.05
C GLU A 47 -6.08 1.91 7.98
N LEU A 48 -7.02 1.92 7.03
CA LEU A 48 -6.95 1.02 5.89
C LEU A 48 -5.70 1.33 5.06
N THR A 49 -4.86 0.34 4.90
CA THR A 49 -3.66 0.39 4.08
C THR A 49 -3.81 -0.58 2.93
N THR A 50 -3.53 -0.11 1.73
CA THR A 50 -3.62 -0.91 0.51
C THR A 50 -2.25 -0.94 -0.16
N MET A 51 -1.73 -2.14 -0.39
CA MET A 51 -0.49 -2.38 -1.13
C MET A 51 -0.87 -3.13 -2.40
N VAL A 52 -0.44 -2.62 -3.55
CA VAL A 52 -0.74 -3.22 -4.85
C VAL A 52 0.52 -3.81 -5.45
N VAL A 53 0.41 -5.01 -5.99
CA VAL A 53 1.47 -5.67 -6.76
C VAL A 53 0.87 -6.27 -8.02
N GLY A 54 1.53 -6.09 -9.17
CA GLY A 54 1.16 -6.69 -10.43
C GLY A 54 1.74 -8.10 -10.57
N VAL A 55 0.93 -9.05 -10.99
CA VAL A 55 1.37 -10.41 -11.36
C VAL A 55 1.08 -10.67 -12.84
N ALA A 56 1.83 -11.56 -13.47
CA ALA A 56 1.66 -11.87 -14.89
C ALA A 56 0.28 -12.47 -15.18
N TYR A 57 -0.27 -12.19 -16.36
CA TYR A 57 -1.46 -12.88 -16.85
C TYR A 57 -1.24 -14.39 -16.92
N GLY A 58 -2.27 -15.16 -16.62
CA GLY A 58 -2.18 -16.62 -16.55
C GLY A 58 -1.71 -17.17 -15.20
N THR A 59 -1.31 -16.30 -14.25
CA THR A 59 -0.96 -16.73 -12.91
C THR A 59 -2.20 -17.17 -12.12
N ASP A 60 -2.10 -18.26 -11.36
CA ASP A 60 -3.18 -18.68 -10.47
C ASP A 60 -3.36 -17.71 -9.31
N ILE A 61 -4.45 -16.93 -9.36
CA ILE A 61 -4.77 -15.92 -8.35
C ILE A 61 -5.05 -16.56 -6.98
N LYS A 62 -5.48 -17.82 -6.91
CA LYS A 62 -5.67 -18.50 -5.62
C LYS A 62 -4.32 -18.74 -4.96
N GLN A 63 -3.34 -19.24 -5.72
CA GLN A 63 -1.97 -19.42 -5.25
C GLN A 63 -1.36 -18.09 -4.79
N VAL A 64 -1.51 -17.01 -5.59
CA VAL A 64 -1.04 -15.67 -5.23
C VAL A 64 -1.62 -15.23 -3.90
N ARG A 65 -2.93 -15.42 -3.71
CA ARG A 65 -3.61 -15.03 -2.46
C ARG A 65 -3.06 -15.81 -1.26
N GLU A 66 -2.89 -17.12 -1.37
CA GLU A 66 -2.37 -17.95 -0.29
C GLU A 66 -0.95 -17.55 0.10
N VAL A 67 -0.08 -17.32 -0.89
CA VAL A 67 1.31 -16.88 -0.69
C VAL A 67 1.34 -15.53 0.03
N LEU A 68 0.57 -14.55 -0.45
CA LEU A 68 0.53 -13.21 0.14
C LEU A 68 -0.04 -13.21 1.56
N VAL A 69 -1.14 -13.93 1.79
CA VAL A 69 -1.73 -14.05 3.14
C VAL A 69 -0.71 -14.68 4.10
N LYS A 70 -0.07 -15.77 3.72
CA LYS A 70 0.93 -16.45 4.54
C LYS A 70 2.14 -15.56 4.83
N ALA A 71 2.65 -14.86 3.82
CA ALA A 71 3.75 -13.93 3.97
C ALA A 71 3.43 -12.81 4.96
N MET A 72 2.26 -12.19 4.82
CA MET A 72 1.83 -11.11 5.70
C MET A 72 1.53 -11.57 7.13
N GLN A 73 1.08 -12.82 7.33
CA GLN A 73 0.89 -13.41 8.67
C GLN A 73 2.21 -13.61 9.42
N ASN A 74 3.30 -13.88 8.70
CA ASN A 74 4.62 -14.06 9.28
C ASN A 74 5.31 -12.75 9.69
N MET A 75 4.74 -11.60 9.34
CA MET A 75 5.27 -10.31 9.75
C MET A 75 5.02 -10.06 11.24
N ARG A 76 5.77 -9.08 11.78
CA ARG A 76 5.61 -8.64 13.16
C ARG A 76 4.18 -8.16 13.41
N THR A 77 3.49 -8.79 14.35
CA THR A 77 2.08 -8.51 14.66
C THR A 77 1.90 -7.52 15.80
N LYS A 78 2.94 -7.27 16.62
CA LYS A 78 2.88 -6.37 17.79
C LYS A 78 3.95 -5.29 17.75
N ASP A 79 3.59 -4.10 18.22
CA ASP A 79 4.52 -3.00 18.43
C ASP A 79 5.34 -3.16 19.74
N ASN A 80 6.19 -2.17 20.05
CA ASN A 80 7.00 -2.18 21.27
C ASN A 80 6.19 -2.09 22.57
N TYR A 81 4.93 -1.70 22.47
CA TYR A 81 3.99 -1.57 23.58
C TYR A 81 3.03 -2.75 23.69
N GLY A 82 3.23 -3.81 22.90
CA GLY A 82 2.40 -5.01 22.90
C GLY A 82 1.06 -4.86 22.17
N ARG A 83 0.84 -3.77 21.43
CA ARG A 83 -0.37 -3.56 20.64
C ARG A 83 -0.28 -4.29 19.31
N GLU A 84 -1.36 -4.86 18.85
CA GLU A 84 -1.43 -5.47 17.51
C GLU A 84 -1.19 -4.38 16.44
N ILE A 85 -0.28 -4.62 15.51
CA ILE A 85 0.02 -3.69 14.40
C ILE A 85 -1.08 -3.77 13.35
N VAL A 86 -1.58 -4.96 13.06
CA VAL A 86 -2.72 -5.20 12.17
C VAL A 86 -3.95 -5.46 13.01
N ASP A 87 -5.06 -4.80 12.67
CA ASP A 87 -6.32 -4.99 13.40
C ASP A 87 -6.81 -6.44 13.24
N PRO A 88 -6.90 -7.20 14.33
CA PRO A 88 -7.31 -8.60 14.28
C PRO A 88 -8.76 -8.78 13.81
N LYS A 89 -9.60 -7.74 13.94
CA LYS A 89 -11.02 -7.80 13.55
C LYS A 89 -11.18 -7.94 12.03
N TYR A 90 -10.35 -7.28 11.24
CA TYR A 90 -10.50 -7.26 9.78
C TYR A 90 -9.50 -8.17 9.06
N GLY A 91 -8.40 -8.53 9.72
CA GLY A 91 -7.39 -9.45 9.18
C GLY A 91 -6.70 -8.92 7.91
N ILE A 92 -6.29 -9.87 7.09
CA ILE A 92 -5.59 -9.63 5.82
C ILE A 92 -6.56 -9.97 4.68
N ASN A 93 -6.83 -9.00 3.80
CA ASN A 93 -7.70 -9.20 2.65
C ASN A 93 -6.91 -9.01 1.36
N VAL A 94 -6.89 -10.06 0.52
CA VAL A 94 -6.18 -10.05 -0.77
C VAL A 94 -7.20 -10.17 -1.88
N VAL A 95 -7.27 -9.16 -2.75
CA VAL A 95 -8.25 -9.04 -3.83
C VAL A 95 -7.58 -8.60 -5.13
N VAL A 96 -8.14 -9.00 -6.26
CA VAL A 96 -7.78 -8.38 -7.54
C VAL A 96 -8.36 -6.97 -7.55
N SER A 97 -7.52 -5.97 -7.78
CA SER A 97 -7.91 -4.56 -7.78
C SER A 97 -8.09 -4.01 -9.18
N ASN A 98 -7.31 -4.49 -10.14
CA ASN A 98 -7.35 -4.03 -11.52
C ASN A 98 -6.81 -5.10 -12.47
N MET A 99 -7.13 -4.98 -13.75
CA MET A 99 -6.52 -5.72 -14.86
C MET A 99 -5.84 -4.67 -15.75
N GLY A 100 -4.51 -4.55 -15.61
CA GLY A 100 -3.70 -3.59 -16.36
C GLY A 100 -3.29 -4.12 -17.74
N ASP A 101 -2.56 -3.28 -18.49
CA ASP A 101 -2.13 -3.62 -19.86
C ASP A 101 -1.18 -4.83 -19.89
N SER A 102 -0.39 -5.04 -18.86
CA SER A 102 0.63 -6.09 -18.79
C SER A 102 0.57 -6.92 -17.51
N SER A 103 -0.31 -6.60 -16.57
CA SER A 103 -0.40 -7.26 -15.26
C SER A 103 -1.83 -7.37 -14.76
N VAL A 104 -2.05 -8.35 -13.91
CA VAL A 104 -3.21 -8.39 -13.01
C VAL A 104 -2.78 -7.81 -11.68
N ASP A 105 -3.40 -6.70 -11.27
CA ASP A 105 -3.05 -6.01 -10.05
C ASP A 105 -3.78 -6.63 -8.86
N VAL A 106 -3.00 -7.13 -7.92
CA VAL A 106 -3.50 -7.72 -6.68
C VAL A 106 -3.25 -6.76 -5.52
N ALA A 107 -4.30 -6.40 -4.82
CA ALA A 107 -4.26 -5.52 -3.67
C ALA A 107 -4.32 -6.29 -2.36
N VAL A 108 -3.34 -6.08 -1.50
CA VAL A 108 -3.33 -6.52 -0.11
C VAL A 108 -3.87 -5.39 0.76
N LYS A 109 -5.02 -5.62 1.38
CA LYS A 109 -5.72 -4.64 2.21
C LYS A 109 -5.69 -5.07 3.67
N GLN A 110 -5.25 -4.15 4.54
CA GLN A 110 -5.17 -4.38 5.97
C GLN A 110 -5.45 -3.09 6.72
N TYR A 111 -6.01 -3.22 7.93
CA TYR A 111 -6.11 -2.10 8.85
C TYR A 111 -4.88 -2.10 9.74
N VAL A 112 -4.05 -1.07 9.61
CA VAL A 112 -2.74 -0.96 10.28
C VAL A 112 -2.77 0.18 11.28
N LEU A 113 -2.16 -0.02 12.44
CA LEU A 113 -2.03 1.02 13.47
C LEU A 113 -1.34 2.25 12.90
N VAL A 114 -1.97 3.41 13.02
CA VAL A 114 -1.51 4.67 12.41
C VAL A 114 -0.06 4.99 12.76
N ALA A 115 0.34 4.75 14.02
CA ALA A 115 1.69 5.02 14.49
C ALA A 115 2.79 4.18 13.79
N GLU A 116 2.45 2.95 13.38
CA GLU A 116 3.38 1.99 12.78
C GLU A 116 3.24 1.89 11.25
N ARG A 117 2.28 2.63 10.67
CA ARG A 117 1.86 2.47 9.28
C ARG A 117 3.00 2.62 8.27
N ILE A 118 3.86 3.61 8.42
CA ILE A 118 4.93 3.90 7.45
C ILE A 118 5.92 2.75 7.41
N GLY A 119 6.53 2.41 8.55
CA GLY A 119 7.50 1.31 8.62
C GLY A 119 6.89 -0.06 8.29
N TYR A 120 5.60 -0.24 8.58
CA TYR A 120 4.89 -1.46 8.22
C TYR A 120 4.70 -1.59 6.70
N VAL A 121 4.30 -0.51 6.02
CA VAL A 121 4.10 -0.49 4.57
C VAL A 121 5.40 -0.78 3.82
N ASP A 122 6.49 -0.15 4.22
CA ASP A 122 7.78 -0.32 3.54
C ASP A 122 8.28 -1.77 3.67
N ARG A 123 8.25 -2.31 4.88
CA ARG A 123 8.60 -3.73 5.11
C ARG A 123 7.66 -4.69 4.38
N SER A 124 6.36 -4.36 4.30
CA SER A 124 5.39 -5.19 3.60
C SER A 124 5.69 -5.33 2.11
N LYS A 125 6.20 -4.28 1.46
CA LYS A 125 6.58 -4.33 0.04
C LYS A 125 7.74 -5.32 -0.18
N GLU A 126 8.74 -5.30 0.70
CA GLU A 126 9.87 -6.23 0.65
C GLU A 126 9.39 -7.67 0.83
N VAL A 127 8.60 -7.94 1.87
CA VAL A 127 8.06 -9.27 2.16
C VAL A 127 7.17 -9.78 1.03
N ILE A 128 6.35 -8.94 0.42
CA ILE A 128 5.53 -9.29 -0.74
C ILE A 128 6.41 -9.69 -1.92
N TYR A 129 7.44 -8.89 -2.22
CA TYR A 129 8.36 -9.17 -3.32
C TYR A 129 9.10 -10.49 -3.12
N GLU A 130 9.67 -10.71 -1.94
CA GLU A 130 10.37 -11.95 -1.58
C GLU A 130 9.45 -13.18 -1.66
N ALA A 131 8.23 -13.07 -1.12
CA ALA A 131 7.28 -14.18 -1.12
C ALA A 131 6.84 -14.59 -2.53
N LEU A 132 6.56 -13.62 -3.40
CA LEU A 132 6.20 -13.89 -4.79
C LEU A 132 7.37 -14.51 -5.56
N THR A 133 8.58 -13.98 -5.37
CA THR A 133 9.80 -14.52 -5.99
C THR A 133 10.07 -15.95 -5.53
N ALA A 134 9.98 -16.22 -4.24
CA ALA A 134 10.18 -17.56 -3.68
C ALA A 134 9.12 -18.58 -4.15
N ALA A 135 7.91 -18.12 -4.43
CA ALA A 135 6.83 -18.94 -4.99
C ALA A 135 6.90 -19.12 -6.50
N GLY A 136 7.88 -18.52 -7.19
CA GLY A 136 8.02 -18.55 -8.65
C GLY A 136 6.93 -17.77 -9.39
N ILE A 137 6.26 -16.82 -8.70
CA ILE A 137 5.24 -15.97 -9.29
C ILE A 137 5.92 -14.80 -10.01
N THR A 138 5.68 -14.67 -11.31
CA THR A 138 6.31 -13.65 -12.13
C THR A 138 5.65 -12.29 -11.94
N ILE A 139 6.47 -11.29 -11.60
CA ILE A 139 6.10 -9.86 -11.68
C ILE A 139 6.47 -9.42 -13.09
N PRO A 140 5.49 -9.08 -13.96
CA PRO A 140 5.75 -8.85 -15.36
C PRO A 140 6.45 -7.52 -15.61
N PHE A 141 7.34 -7.51 -16.59
CA PHE A 141 7.77 -6.28 -17.27
C PHE A 141 6.68 -5.84 -18.25
N PRO A 142 6.72 -4.59 -18.74
CA PRO A 142 5.83 -4.16 -19.82
C PRO A 142 5.87 -5.16 -20.98
N GLN A 143 4.70 -5.65 -21.39
CA GLN A 143 4.54 -6.61 -22.47
C GLN A 143 4.10 -5.87 -23.75
N CYS A 144 4.61 -6.28 -24.90
CA CYS A 144 4.26 -5.72 -26.20
C CYS A 144 4.16 -6.85 -27.23
N ASP A 145 3.01 -6.98 -27.86
CA ASP A 145 2.82 -7.89 -28.99
C ASP A 145 3.31 -7.23 -30.28
N VAL A 146 4.33 -7.82 -30.91
CA VAL A 146 4.90 -7.31 -32.16
C VAL A 146 4.46 -8.19 -33.33
N HIS A 147 3.63 -7.65 -34.20
CA HIS A 147 3.28 -8.30 -35.47
C HIS A 147 4.27 -7.86 -36.54
N LEU A 148 5.12 -8.81 -36.99
CA LEU A 148 6.03 -8.59 -38.11
C LEU A 148 5.26 -8.78 -39.41
N VAL A 149 4.99 -7.71 -40.14
CA VAL A 149 4.47 -7.76 -41.50
C VAL A 149 5.66 -7.76 -42.42
N ASN A 150 5.93 -8.89 -43.08
CA ASN A 150 6.89 -8.97 -44.17
C ASN A 150 6.25 -8.42 -45.46
N ASP A 151 6.39 -7.12 -45.68
CA ASP A 151 6.16 -6.56 -47.01
C ASP A 151 7.32 -7.02 -47.94
N ASN A 152 7.15 -8.13 -48.61
CA ASN A 152 8.05 -8.56 -49.67
C ASN A 152 7.66 -7.79 -50.92
N PRO A 153 8.41 -6.75 -51.36
CA PRO A 153 8.06 -5.93 -52.53
C PRO A 153 8.26 -6.71 -53.86
N ASN A 154 8.84 -7.91 -53.80
CA ASN A 154 9.03 -8.79 -54.97
C ASN A 154 8.13 -10.01 -54.83
N GLY A 155 6.86 -9.84 -55.16
CA GLY A 155 5.92 -10.95 -55.31
C GLY A 155 6.26 -11.86 -56.50
N GLU A 156 7.21 -12.76 -56.35
CA GLU A 156 7.26 -13.95 -57.21
C GLU A 156 6.31 -15.00 -56.67
N LYS A 157 5.21 -15.16 -57.39
CA LYS A 157 4.32 -16.31 -57.27
C LYS A 157 5.08 -17.53 -57.73
N ALA A 158 5.35 -18.46 -56.87
CA ALA A 158 5.60 -19.86 -57.23
C ALA A 158 4.30 -20.66 -57.11
#